data_575c64ad2801cda61b744faf6e466b9b
#
_entry.id   575c64ad2801cda61b744faf6e466b9b
#
_cell.length_a   1.000
_cell.length_b   1.000
_cell.length_c   1.000
_cell.angle_alpha   90.00
_cell.angle_beta   90.00
_cell.angle_gamma   90.00
#
_symmetry.space_group_name_H-M   'P 1'
#
loop_
_entity.id
_entity.type
_entity.pdbx_description
1 polymer ?
#
loop_
_entity_poly.entity_id
_entity_poly.type
_entity_poly.pdbx_seq_one_letter_code
_entity_poly.pdbx_strand_id
1 'polypeptide(L)'
;MPHRPILAALLTLATLPAFAQSTTAPAAAPAPAPASTPAFTLEPLPYRYDALEPVIDARTMQLHHDRHHRFYVGNLNKAIDADPSLRGLSLEAMMARVSKLPEAVRNHGGGHWNHDFFWKSMVAPTQSKPPSPELVAAIDRDFGSMAKFKESFQAAGLARFGSGWVWLIVGTDGKLRITSTPNQDNPLMDIATVRGTPLLGNDLWEHAYYLKYQNLRGDYLFRWWDVVDWSVVSQRYAAALAASPTRR
;
A
#
# COMPACT_ATOMS: atom_id res chain seq x y z
N MET A 1 50.55 64.48 68.25
CA MET A 1 50.64 63.27 67.47
C MET A 1 50.30 62.13 68.40
N PRO A 2 49.17 61.47 68.29
CA PRO A 2 48.82 60.32 69.15
C PRO A 2 49.01 59.01 68.37
N HIS A 3 49.64 58.05 69.09
CA HIS A 3 49.92 56.72 68.69
C HIS A 3 48.61 55.86 68.61
N ARG A 4 48.46 55.12 67.56
CA ARG A 4 47.39 54.09 67.39
C ARG A 4 48.00 52.74 67.74
N PRO A 5 47.30 51.87 68.54
CA PRO A 5 47.71 50.52 68.79
C PRO A 5 47.29 49.57 67.66
N ILE A 6 48.13 48.60 67.31
CA ILE A 6 47.91 47.54 66.35
C ILE A 6 47.13 46.44 67.03
N LEU A 7 45.95 46.11 66.54
CA LEU A 7 45.10 44.99 66.97
C LEU A 7 45.48 43.73 66.16
N ALA A 8 46.07 42.75 66.83
CA ALA A 8 46.36 41.46 66.21
C ALA A 8 45.10 40.61 66.18
N ALA A 9 44.61 40.24 64.97
CA ALA A 9 43.51 39.32 64.84
C ALA A 9 44.03 37.86 64.79
N LEU A 10 43.60 37.05 65.73
CA LEU A 10 43.79 35.60 65.73
C LEU A 10 42.86 34.99 64.65
N LEU A 11 43.44 34.32 63.67
CA LEU A 11 42.70 33.51 62.67
C LEU A 11 42.52 32.11 63.27
N THR A 12 41.28 31.73 63.61
CA THR A 12 40.95 30.35 64.01
C THR A 12 40.60 29.59 62.71
N LEU A 13 41.39 28.57 62.40
CA LEU A 13 41.08 27.65 61.28
C LEU A 13 39.95 26.71 61.67
N ALA A 14 38.78 26.87 61.06
CA ALA A 14 37.69 25.92 61.21
C ALA A 14 37.86 24.80 60.16
N THR A 15 38.06 23.57 60.61
CA THR A 15 38.07 22.37 59.72
C THR A 15 36.65 21.97 59.37
N LEU A 16 36.25 22.10 58.09
CA LEU A 16 35.00 21.59 57.57
C LEU A 16 35.09 20.07 57.34
N PRO A 17 34.06 19.27 57.67
CA PRO A 17 34.02 17.86 57.31
C PRO A 17 33.83 17.66 55.80
N ALA A 18 34.65 16.82 55.19
CA ALA A 18 34.52 16.41 53.79
C ALA A 18 33.30 15.50 53.65
N PHE A 19 32.25 16.02 53.00
CA PHE A 19 31.15 15.17 52.53
C PHE A 19 31.64 14.35 51.35
N ALA A 20 31.74 13.02 51.49
CA ALA A 20 31.95 12.10 50.40
C ALA A 20 30.69 12.10 49.51
N GLN A 21 30.78 12.70 48.33
CA GLN A 21 29.74 12.58 47.30
C GLN A 21 29.84 11.17 46.71
N SER A 22 28.86 10.32 47.02
CA SER A 22 28.64 9.06 46.33
C SER A 22 28.16 9.36 44.93
N THR A 23 29.03 9.29 43.94
CA THR A 23 28.66 9.32 42.52
C THR A 23 28.05 7.98 42.14
N THR A 24 26.74 7.82 42.25
CA THR A 24 26.01 6.74 41.55
C THR A 24 26.13 6.95 40.07
N ALA A 25 26.85 6.06 39.40
CA ALA A 25 26.89 6.04 37.92
C ALA A 25 25.46 5.90 37.38
N PRO A 26 25.09 6.65 36.34
CA PRO A 26 23.78 6.49 35.72
C PRO A 26 23.63 5.06 35.21
N ALA A 27 22.50 4.41 35.55
CA ALA A 27 22.18 3.08 35.07
C ALA A 27 22.20 3.12 33.52
N ALA A 28 22.93 2.17 32.92
CA ALA A 28 22.98 2.02 31.46
C ALA A 28 21.55 1.88 30.91
N ALA A 29 21.22 2.68 29.89
CA ALA A 29 19.95 2.55 29.21
C ALA A 29 19.78 1.10 28.70
N PRO A 30 18.58 0.49 28.83
CA PRO A 30 18.37 -0.86 28.36
C PRO A 30 18.71 -0.95 26.87
N ALA A 31 19.44 -2.01 26.48
CA ALA A 31 19.77 -2.28 25.10
C ALA A 31 18.46 -2.33 24.27
N PRO A 32 18.43 -1.76 23.06
CA PRO A 32 17.25 -1.84 22.20
C PRO A 32 16.88 -3.32 22.00
N ALA A 33 15.59 -3.64 22.17
CA ALA A 33 15.08 -4.98 21.91
C ALA A 33 15.44 -5.39 20.48
N PRO A 34 15.77 -6.67 20.20
CA PRO A 34 16.06 -7.14 18.86
C PRO A 34 14.87 -6.80 17.94
N ALA A 35 15.15 -6.16 16.79
CA ALA A 35 14.14 -5.81 15.83
C ALA A 35 13.40 -7.08 15.39
N SER A 36 12.08 -7.12 15.59
CA SER A 36 11.25 -8.23 15.11
C SER A 36 11.31 -8.28 13.58
N THR A 37 11.39 -9.49 13.03
CA THR A 37 11.28 -9.68 11.57
C THR A 37 9.96 -9.06 11.10
N PRO A 38 9.97 -8.19 10.06
CA PRO A 38 8.76 -7.55 9.58
C PRO A 38 7.76 -8.61 9.07
N ALA A 39 6.47 -8.41 9.35
CA ALA A 39 5.42 -9.36 8.94
C ALA A 39 5.22 -9.34 7.41
N PHE A 40 5.42 -8.17 6.77
CA PHE A 40 5.33 -7.99 5.32
C PHE A 40 6.59 -7.31 4.78
N THR A 41 6.97 -7.68 3.56
CA THR A 41 8.11 -7.12 2.84
C THR A 41 7.64 -6.42 1.57
N LEU A 42 8.43 -5.44 1.11
CA LEU A 42 8.23 -4.85 -0.20
C LEU A 42 8.96 -5.75 -1.22
N GLU A 43 8.20 -6.53 -1.97
CA GLU A 43 8.75 -7.36 -3.04
C GLU A 43 9.25 -6.49 -4.21
N PRO A 44 10.33 -6.89 -4.89
CA PRO A 44 10.79 -6.19 -6.09
C PRO A 44 9.72 -6.22 -7.19
N LEU A 45 9.71 -5.20 -8.06
CA LEU A 45 8.87 -5.24 -9.26
C LEU A 45 9.25 -6.45 -10.14
N PRO A 46 8.28 -7.08 -10.82
CA PRO A 46 8.56 -8.21 -11.73
C PRO A 46 9.23 -7.76 -13.04
N TYR A 47 9.48 -6.46 -13.21
CA TYR A 47 10.12 -5.84 -14.38
C TYR A 47 10.91 -4.59 -13.97
N ARG A 48 11.73 -4.07 -14.88
CA ARG A 48 12.49 -2.83 -14.67
C ARG A 48 11.56 -1.62 -14.59
N TYR A 49 12.00 -0.52 -13.97
CA TYR A 49 11.19 0.71 -13.87
C TYR A 49 10.81 1.29 -15.24
N ASP A 50 11.64 1.13 -16.26
CA ASP A 50 11.44 1.63 -17.62
C ASP A 50 10.62 0.67 -18.52
N ALA A 51 10.26 -0.51 -18.02
CA ALA A 51 9.62 -1.55 -18.85
C ALA A 51 8.22 -1.16 -19.35
N LEU A 52 7.55 -0.26 -18.66
CA LEU A 52 6.18 0.17 -19.02
C LEU A 52 6.17 1.43 -19.90
N GLU A 53 7.35 1.91 -20.31
CA GLU A 53 7.44 3.00 -21.28
C GLU A 53 6.86 2.57 -22.64
N PRO A 54 6.23 3.46 -23.39
CA PRO A 54 6.02 4.88 -23.11
C PRO A 54 4.72 5.17 -22.33
N VAL A 55 4.07 4.16 -21.74
CA VAL A 55 2.77 4.32 -21.07
C VAL A 55 2.93 4.91 -19.66
N ILE A 56 3.75 4.31 -18.82
CA ILE A 56 4.10 4.83 -17.51
C ILE A 56 5.60 5.08 -17.48
N ASP A 57 6.01 6.29 -17.10
CA ASP A 57 7.43 6.66 -17.08
C ASP A 57 8.20 6.02 -15.93
N ALA A 58 9.49 5.79 -16.17
CA ALA A 58 10.39 5.16 -15.19
C ALA A 58 10.45 5.90 -13.85
N ARG A 59 10.34 7.24 -13.87
CA ARG A 59 10.37 8.04 -12.64
C ARG A 59 9.11 7.83 -11.81
N THR A 60 7.95 7.78 -12.45
CA THR A 60 6.69 7.42 -11.79
C THR A 60 6.82 6.03 -11.15
N MET A 61 7.29 5.03 -11.89
CA MET A 61 7.44 3.65 -11.39
C MET A 61 8.35 3.58 -10.17
N GLN A 62 9.50 4.27 -10.21
CA GLN A 62 10.44 4.32 -9.09
C GLN A 62 9.82 4.95 -7.84
N LEU A 63 9.17 6.12 -7.98
CA LEU A 63 8.54 6.80 -6.85
C LEU A 63 7.35 6.00 -6.30
N HIS A 64 6.53 5.46 -7.19
CA HIS A 64 5.33 4.74 -6.85
C HIS A 64 5.65 3.45 -6.07
N HIS A 65 6.65 2.68 -6.51
CA HIS A 65 7.09 1.48 -5.81
C HIS A 65 7.95 1.82 -4.57
N ASP A 66 9.06 2.58 -4.73
CA ASP A 66 10.06 2.73 -3.68
C ASP A 66 9.67 3.72 -2.59
N ARG A 67 8.64 4.56 -2.82
CA ARG A 67 8.17 5.54 -1.85
C ARG A 67 6.74 5.24 -1.41
N HIS A 68 5.76 5.22 -2.31
CA HIS A 68 4.36 5.05 -1.93
C HIS A 68 4.06 3.61 -1.47
N HIS A 69 4.40 2.59 -2.24
CA HIS A 69 4.18 1.20 -1.81
C HIS A 69 5.01 0.86 -0.57
N ARG A 70 6.30 1.25 -0.52
CA ARG A 70 7.15 1.08 0.67
C ARG A 70 6.56 1.73 1.92
N PHE A 71 5.95 2.91 1.79
CA PHE A 71 5.28 3.59 2.88
C PHE A 71 4.11 2.77 3.44
N TYR A 72 3.29 2.17 2.58
CA TYR A 72 2.19 1.31 3.01
C TYR A 72 2.70 0.07 3.74
N VAL A 73 3.68 -0.63 3.20
CA VAL A 73 4.31 -1.81 3.85
C VAL A 73 4.85 -1.45 5.23
N GLY A 74 5.62 -0.36 5.33
CA GLY A 74 6.22 0.07 6.60
C GLY A 74 5.20 0.43 7.67
N ASN A 75 4.10 1.11 7.30
CA ASN A 75 3.08 1.48 8.27
C ASN A 75 2.12 0.32 8.61
N LEU A 76 1.89 -0.62 7.71
CA LEU A 76 1.21 -1.87 8.03
C LEU A 76 2.00 -2.66 9.09
N ASN A 77 3.31 -2.81 8.92
CA ASN A 77 4.16 -3.49 9.90
C ASN A 77 4.11 -2.80 11.28
N LYS A 78 4.13 -1.46 11.32
CA LYS A 78 3.95 -0.72 12.58
C LYS A 78 2.58 -1.01 13.24
N ALA A 79 1.50 -1.11 12.45
CA ALA A 79 0.18 -1.45 12.95
C ALA A 79 0.15 -2.88 13.54
N ILE A 80 0.84 -3.82 12.91
CA ILE A 80 0.97 -5.21 13.39
C ILE A 80 1.84 -5.29 14.65
N ASP A 81 2.89 -4.47 14.75
CA ASP A 81 3.70 -4.40 15.96
C ASP A 81 2.92 -3.82 17.14
N ALA A 82 2.01 -2.88 16.88
CA ALA A 82 1.12 -2.31 17.89
C ALA A 82 -0.01 -3.29 18.31
N ASP A 83 -0.42 -4.21 17.44
CA ASP A 83 -1.44 -5.24 17.72
C ASP A 83 -0.94 -6.62 17.27
N PRO A 84 -0.25 -7.36 18.16
CA PRO A 84 0.29 -8.69 17.85
C PRO A 84 -0.76 -9.73 17.43
N SER A 85 -2.06 -9.51 17.67
CA SER A 85 -3.14 -10.42 17.23
C SER A 85 -3.29 -10.46 15.71
N LEU A 86 -2.71 -9.48 15.01
CA LEU A 86 -2.67 -9.41 13.55
C LEU A 86 -1.55 -10.24 12.93
N ARG A 87 -0.58 -10.71 13.74
CA ARG A 87 0.55 -11.51 13.23
C ARG A 87 0.06 -12.84 12.66
N GLY A 88 0.65 -13.23 11.53
CA GLY A 88 0.29 -14.47 10.83
C GLY A 88 -1.01 -14.42 10.01
N LEU A 89 -1.71 -13.30 10.02
CA LEU A 89 -2.85 -13.11 9.11
C LEU A 89 -2.35 -12.73 7.71
N SER A 90 -2.96 -13.32 6.68
CA SER A 90 -2.75 -12.85 5.29
C SER A 90 -3.44 -11.50 5.07
N LEU A 91 -3.02 -10.78 4.03
CA LEU A 91 -3.66 -9.52 3.63
C LEU A 91 -5.16 -9.74 3.31
N GLU A 92 -5.50 -10.83 2.61
CA GLU A 92 -6.88 -11.17 2.28
C GLU A 92 -7.72 -11.42 3.53
N ALA A 93 -7.15 -12.11 4.53
CA ALA A 93 -7.84 -12.33 5.80
C ALA A 93 -8.07 -11.02 6.58
N MET A 94 -7.15 -10.05 6.47
CA MET A 94 -7.33 -8.70 7.02
C MET A 94 -8.40 -7.94 6.25
N MET A 95 -8.37 -7.94 4.90
CA MET A 95 -9.35 -7.25 4.06
C MET A 95 -10.77 -7.76 4.30
N ALA A 96 -10.95 -9.08 4.42
CA ALA A 96 -12.27 -9.70 4.63
C ALA A 96 -12.98 -9.28 5.92
N ARG A 97 -12.28 -8.66 6.87
CA ARG A 97 -12.82 -8.20 8.15
C ARG A 97 -12.32 -6.80 8.57
N VAL A 98 -11.94 -6.00 7.62
CA VAL A 98 -11.32 -4.69 7.87
C VAL A 98 -12.20 -3.75 8.70
N SER A 99 -13.54 -3.92 8.67
CA SER A 99 -14.47 -3.17 9.51
C SER A 99 -14.23 -3.35 11.02
N LYS A 100 -13.53 -4.40 11.42
CA LYS A 100 -13.21 -4.74 12.82
C LYS A 100 -11.75 -4.51 13.18
N LEU A 101 -10.96 -3.98 12.26
CA LEU A 101 -9.54 -3.76 12.42
C LEU A 101 -9.23 -2.26 12.52
N PRO A 102 -8.07 -1.88 13.07
CA PRO A 102 -7.65 -0.48 13.10
C PRO A 102 -7.64 0.15 11.70
N GLU A 103 -7.98 1.42 11.60
CA GLU A 103 -7.98 2.18 10.35
C GLU A 103 -6.62 2.12 9.63
N ALA A 104 -5.53 2.06 10.38
CA ALA A 104 -4.18 1.87 9.83
C ALA A 104 -4.07 0.59 8.99
N VAL A 105 -4.72 -0.51 9.41
CA VAL A 105 -4.76 -1.77 8.65
C VAL A 105 -5.59 -1.60 7.37
N ARG A 106 -6.74 -0.93 7.44
CA ARG A 106 -7.54 -0.60 6.26
C ARG A 106 -6.73 0.18 5.22
N ASN A 107 -6.11 1.28 5.66
CA ASN A 107 -5.41 2.19 4.76
C ASN A 107 -4.08 1.59 4.26
N HIS A 108 -3.28 1.01 5.14
CA HIS A 108 -1.94 0.53 4.79
C HIS A 108 -1.94 -0.92 4.31
N GLY A 109 -2.79 -1.78 4.86
CA GLY A 109 -3.01 -3.13 4.36
C GLY A 109 -3.66 -3.12 2.98
N GLY A 110 -4.69 -2.29 2.80
CA GLY A 110 -5.30 -2.05 1.49
C GLY A 110 -4.28 -1.51 0.50
N GLY A 111 -3.51 -0.48 0.90
CA GLY A 111 -2.46 0.09 0.06
C GLY A 111 -1.41 -0.93 -0.35
N HIS A 112 -0.93 -1.77 0.58
CA HIS A 112 0.02 -2.83 0.25
C HIS A 112 -0.57 -3.84 -0.73
N TRP A 113 -1.77 -4.37 -0.44
CA TRP A 113 -2.43 -5.35 -1.30
C TRP A 113 -2.71 -4.80 -2.70
N ASN A 114 -3.26 -3.59 -2.79
CA ASN A 114 -3.62 -2.96 -4.06
C ASN A 114 -2.41 -2.76 -4.97
N HIS A 115 -1.28 -2.29 -4.40
CA HIS A 115 -0.07 -2.06 -5.18
C HIS A 115 0.60 -3.36 -5.63
N ASP A 116 0.70 -4.37 -4.75
CA ASP A 116 1.23 -5.69 -5.14
C ASP A 116 0.40 -6.32 -6.27
N PHE A 117 -0.93 -6.21 -6.16
CA PHE A 117 -1.86 -6.64 -7.20
C PHE A 117 -1.68 -5.88 -8.51
N PHE A 118 -1.48 -4.56 -8.43
CA PHE A 118 -1.30 -3.67 -9.59
C PHE A 118 -0.02 -3.97 -10.35
N TRP A 119 1.12 -4.14 -9.64
CA TRP A 119 2.38 -4.50 -10.29
C TRP A 119 2.29 -5.79 -11.08
N LYS A 120 1.66 -6.79 -10.51
CA LYS A 120 1.45 -8.10 -11.14
C LYS A 120 0.42 -8.10 -12.25
N SER A 121 -0.31 -6.99 -12.44
CA SER A 121 -1.32 -6.83 -13.50
C SER A 121 -0.75 -6.21 -14.77
N MET A 122 0.52 -5.83 -14.79
CA MET A 122 1.14 -5.10 -15.88
C MET A 122 2.37 -5.81 -16.43
N VAL A 123 2.65 -5.55 -17.69
CA VAL A 123 3.78 -6.09 -18.45
C VAL A 123 4.22 -5.06 -19.50
N ALA A 124 5.46 -5.18 -20.00
CA ALA A 124 5.92 -4.33 -21.09
C ALA A 124 4.94 -4.38 -22.29
N PRO A 125 4.66 -3.25 -22.97
CA PRO A 125 3.68 -3.21 -24.06
C PRO A 125 3.91 -4.26 -25.14
N THR A 126 5.18 -4.55 -25.45
CA THR A 126 5.59 -5.55 -26.42
C THR A 126 5.34 -7.01 -25.98
N GLN A 127 5.05 -7.22 -24.71
CA GLN A 127 4.83 -8.54 -24.11
C GLN A 127 3.35 -8.81 -23.78
N SER A 128 2.50 -7.77 -23.85
CA SER A 128 1.05 -7.92 -23.64
C SER A 128 0.48 -8.89 -24.68
N LYS A 129 -0.23 -9.93 -24.19
CA LYS A 129 -0.89 -10.94 -25.00
C LYS A 129 -2.40 -10.73 -24.97
N PRO A 130 -3.15 -11.21 -25.95
CA PRO A 130 -4.61 -11.19 -25.89
C PRO A 130 -5.14 -11.95 -24.66
N PRO A 131 -6.32 -11.56 -24.12
CA PRO A 131 -7.02 -12.33 -23.11
C PRO A 131 -7.43 -13.71 -23.62
N SER A 132 -7.64 -14.67 -22.69
CA SER A 132 -8.10 -16.00 -23.07
C SER A 132 -9.51 -15.96 -23.70
N PRO A 133 -9.86 -16.96 -24.56
CA PRO A 133 -11.19 -17.03 -25.16
C PRO A 133 -12.32 -17.02 -24.13
N GLU A 134 -12.11 -17.67 -22.97
CA GLU A 134 -13.11 -17.73 -21.89
C GLU A 134 -13.33 -16.36 -21.25
N LEU A 135 -12.25 -15.58 -21.03
CA LEU A 135 -12.37 -14.23 -20.51
C LEU A 135 -13.03 -13.30 -21.55
N VAL A 136 -12.67 -13.43 -22.82
CA VAL A 136 -13.34 -12.67 -23.92
C VAL A 136 -14.83 -12.97 -23.95
N ALA A 137 -15.23 -14.25 -23.93
CA ALA A 137 -16.63 -14.64 -23.92
C ALA A 137 -17.40 -14.10 -22.71
N ALA A 138 -16.75 -14.04 -21.53
CA ALA A 138 -17.33 -13.45 -20.34
C ALA A 138 -17.47 -11.91 -20.45
N ILE A 139 -16.48 -11.24 -21.02
CA ILE A 139 -16.55 -9.80 -21.30
C ILE A 139 -17.67 -9.50 -22.30
N ASP A 140 -17.77 -10.25 -23.37
CA ASP A 140 -18.82 -10.08 -24.40
C ASP A 140 -20.21 -10.35 -23.80
N ARG A 141 -20.35 -11.39 -22.97
CA ARG A 141 -21.61 -11.71 -22.27
C ARG A 141 -22.06 -10.57 -21.35
N ASP A 142 -21.14 -10.00 -20.54
CA ASP A 142 -21.49 -9.11 -19.43
C ASP A 142 -21.43 -7.62 -19.84
N PHE A 143 -20.64 -7.26 -20.87
CA PHE A 143 -20.47 -5.89 -21.34
C PHE A 143 -20.82 -5.68 -22.82
N GLY A 144 -21.05 -6.76 -23.57
CA GLY A 144 -21.40 -6.74 -24.99
C GLY A 144 -20.19 -6.72 -25.93
N SER A 145 -19.03 -6.22 -25.52
CA SER A 145 -17.77 -6.30 -26.27
C SER A 145 -16.59 -5.82 -25.41
N MET A 146 -15.36 -6.16 -25.82
CA MET A 146 -14.13 -5.63 -25.24
C MET A 146 -14.08 -4.08 -25.30
N ALA A 147 -14.55 -3.48 -26.39
CA ALA A 147 -14.58 -2.02 -26.53
C ALA A 147 -15.50 -1.37 -25.49
N LYS A 148 -16.72 -1.87 -25.34
CA LYS A 148 -17.69 -1.38 -24.33
C LYS A 148 -17.22 -1.63 -22.90
N PHE A 149 -16.55 -2.75 -22.67
CA PHE A 149 -15.91 -3.01 -21.36
C PHE A 149 -14.87 -1.94 -21.02
N LYS A 150 -13.93 -1.67 -21.95
CA LYS A 150 -12.90 -0.64 -21.75
C LYS A 150 -13.49 0.75 -21.54
N GLU A 151 -14.50 1.10 -22.33
CA GLU A 151 -15.24 2.36 -22.17
C GLU A 151 -15.90 2.47 -20.79
N SER A 152 -16.60 1.43 -20.33
CA SER A 152 -17.26 1.38 -19.03
C SER A 152 -16.26 1.45 -17.88
N PHE A 153 -15.11 0.78 -18.01
CA PHE A 153 -14.04 0.83 -17.02
C PHE A 153 -13.44 2.23 -16.91
N GLN A 154 -13.17 2.87 -18.05
CA GLN A 154 -12.67 4.24 -18.10
C GLN A 154 -13.69 5.23 -17.52
N ALA A 155 -14.97 5.09 -17.87
CA ALA A 155 -16.04 5.93 -17.31
C ALA A 155 -16.13 5.79 -15.78
N ALA A 156 -16.05 4.57 -15.24
CA ALA A 156 -16.05 4.34 -13.80
C ALA A 156 -14.82 4.94 -13.12
N GLY A 157 -13.63 4.86 -13.74
CA GLY A 157 -12.41 5.49 -13.26
C GLY A 157 -12.48 7.01 -13.25
N LEU A 158 -13.04 7.63 -14.28
CA LEU A 158 -13.24 9.08 -14.36
C LEU A 158 -14.29 9.57 -13.35
N ALA A 159 -15.36 8.80 -13.13
CA ALA A 159 -16.40 9.14 -12.16
C ALA A 159 -15.94 9.03 -10.71
N ARG A 160 -14.81 8.35 -10.42
CA ARG A 160 -14.25 8.29 -9.07
C ARG A 160 -13.67 9.65 -8.69
N PHE A 161 -14.40 10.39 -7.85
CA PHE A 161 -13.94 11.67 -7.32
C PHE A 161 -12.78 11.45 -6.33
N GLY A 162 -11.69 12.21 -6.51
CA GLY A 162 -10.50 12.11 -5.67
C GLY A 162 -9.66 10.85 -5.91
N SER A 163 -8.99 10.41 -4.86
CA SER A 163 -8.13 9.22 -4.88
C SER A 163 -8.94 7.95 -4.73
N GLY A 164 -8.50 6.90 -5.39
CA GLY A 164 -9.13 5.58 -5.31
C GLY A 164 -8.65 4.64 -6.40
N TRP A 165 -9.46 3.63 -6.65
CA TRP A 165 -9.17 2.55 -7.61
C TRP A 165 -10.41 2.24 -8.44
N VAL A 166 -10.20 1.78 -9.66
CA VAL A 166 -11.24 1.16 -10.51
C VAL A 166 -10.90 -0.31 -10.74
N TRP A 167 -11.90 -1.18 -10.70
CA TRP A 167 -11.72 -2.62 -10.67
C TRP A 167 -12.61 -3.34 -11.70
N LEU A 168 -12.07 -4.40 -12.31
CA LEU A 168 -12.85 -5.50 -12.88
C LEU A 168 -12.85 -6.63 -11.86
N ILE A 169 -14.05 -7.13 -11.52
CA ILE A 169 -14.23 -8.21 -10.53
C ILE A 169 -15.13 -9.33 -11.07
N VAL A 170 -15.00 -10.51 -10.49
CA VAL A 170 -16.04 -11.56 -10.57
C VAL A 170 -16.91 -11.44 -9.33
N GLY A 171 -18.22 -11.25 -9.53
CA GLY A 171 -19.20 -11.28 -8.45
C GLY A 171 -19.48 -12.70 -7.97
N THR A 172 -20.20 -12.82 -6.84
CA THR A 172 -20.60 -14.13 -6.27
C THR A 172 -21.48 -14.96 -7.18
N ASP A 173 -22.15 -14.33 -8.16
CA ASP A 173 -22.95 -14.95 -9.21
C ASP A 173 -22.14 -15.35 -10.46
N GLY A 174 -20.82 -15.21 -10.43
CA GLY A 174 -19.93 -15.53 -11.54
C GLY A 174 -19.93 -14.52 -12.70
N LYS A 175 -20.63 -13.38 -12.57
CA LYS A 175 -20.65 -12.32 -13.58
C LYS A 175 -19.51 -11.34 -13.35
N LEU A 176 -19.01 -10.80 -14.45
CA LEU A 176 -18.05 -9.70 -14.43
C LEU A 176 -18.75 -8.39 -14.09
N ARG A 177 -18.12 -7.59 -13.25
CA ARG A 177 -18.59 -6.25 -12.88
C ARG A 177 -17.44 -5.27 -12.83
N ILE A 178 -17.75 -4.01 -13.15
CA ILE A 178 -16.86 -2.89 -12.90
C ILE A 178 -17.34 -2.18 -11.62
N THR A 179 -16.39 -1.85 -10.74
CA THR A 179 -16.64 -1.06 -9.54
C THR A 179 -15.48 -0.13 -9.28
N SER A 180 -15.69 0.89 -8.44
CA SER A 180 -14.60 1.74 -7.95
C SER A 180 -14.67 1.88 -6.44
N THR A 181 -13.51 2.03 -5.81
CA THR A 181 -13.37 2.16 -4.36
C THR A 181 -12.58 3.42 -4.00
N PRO A 182 -12.89 4.09 -2.88
CA PRO A 182 -12.16 5.28 -2.44
C PRO A 182 -10.83 4.89 -1.80
N ASN A 183 -9.88 5.83 -1.80
CA ASN A 183 -8.60 5.72 -1.10
C ASN A 183 -7.89 4.40 -1.40
N GLN A 184 -7.58 3.59 -0.38
CA GLN A 184 -6.95 2.27 -0.54
C GLN A 184 -7.93 1.11 -0.29
N ASP A 185 -9.24 1.37 -0.29
CA ASP A 185 -10.23 0.31 -0.24
C ASP A 185 -10.18 -0.56 -1.52
N ASN A 186 -10.59 -1.83 -1.37
CA ASN A 186 -10.65 -2.77 -2.48
C ASN A 186 -11.88 -3.70 -2.36
N PRO A 187 -12.25 -4.42 -3.44
CA PRO A 187 -13.46 -5.28 -3.45
C PRO A 187 -13.43 -6.50 -2.53
N LEU A 188 -12.28 -6.83 -1.90
CA LEU A 188 -12.17 -7.91 -0.91
C LEU A 188 -12.66 -7.46 0.47
N MET A 189 -12.68 -6.15 0.72
CA MET A 189 -13.04 -5.59 2.02
C MET A 189 -14.52 -5.82 2.34
N ASP A 190 -14.80 -6.18 3.61
CA ASP A 190 -16.17 -6.36 4.10
C ASP A 190 -17.00 -5.06 4.10
N ILE A 191 -16.36 -3.91 3.99
CA ILE A 191 -16.96 -2.58 3.86
C ILE A 191 -17.21 -2.14 2.40
N ALA A 192 -16.74 -2.92 1.41
CA ALA A 192 -16.90 -2.55 0.01
C ALA A 192 -18.37 -2.67 -0.42
N THR A 193 -18.89 -1.62 -1.08
CA THR A 193 -20.28 -1.58 -1.59
C THR A 193 -20.54 -2.68 -2.61
N VAL A 194 -19.56 -2.95 -3.49
CA VAL A 194 -19.63 -4.04 -4.45
C VAL A 194 -18.44 -4.96 -4.20
N ARG A 195 -18.72 -6.15 -3.69
CA ARG A 195 -17.72 -7.16 -3.35
C ARG A 195 -17.56 -8.18 -4.46
N GLY A 196 -16.37 -8.73 -4.58
CA GLY A 196 -16.06 -9.80 -5.52
C GLY A 196 -14.57 -10.08 -5.59
N THR A 197 -14.20 -11.05 -6.41
CA THR A 197 -12.79 -11.41 -6.65
C THR A 197 -12.20 -10.45 -7.68
N PRO A 198 -11.18 -9.64 -7.34
CA PRO A 198 -10.54 -8.74 -8.28
C PRO A 198 -9.78 -9.51 -9.38
N LEU A 199 -9.99 -9.12 -10.61
CA LEU A 199 -9.26 -9.61 -11.78
C LEU A 199 -8.25 -8.59 -12.29
N LEU A 200 -8.65 -7.31 -12.28
CA LEU A 200 -7.87 -6.19 -12.77
C LEU A 200 -8.19 -4.96 -11.91
N GLY A 201 -7.20 -4.15 -11.61
CA GLY A 201 -7.34 -2.90 -10.88
C GLY A 201 -6.42 -1.84 -11.46
N ASN A 202 -6.90 -0.59 -11.53
CA ASN A 202 -6.09 0.56 -11.94
C ASN A 202 -6.08 1.60 -10.83
N ASP A 203 -4.90 2.12 -10.52
CA ASP A 203 -4.67 3.16 -9.52
C ASP A 203 -5.05 4.53 -10.06
N LEU A 204 -6.00 5.19 -9.39
CA LEU A 204 -6.49 6.53 -9.73
C LEU A 204 -5.92 7.63 -8.82
N TRP A 205 -5.02 7.27 -7.90
CA TRP A 205 -4.24 8.26 -7.15
C TRP A 205 -3.35 9.04 -8.10
N GLU A 206 -3.24 10.34 -7.94
CA GLU A 206 -2.44 11.19 -8.83
C GLU A 206 -0.97 10.77 -8.88
N HIS A 207 -0.42 10.20 -7.81
CA HIS A 207 0.95 9.70 -7.80
C HIS A 207 1.22 8.58 -8.84
N ALA A 208 0.17 7.91 -9.33
CA ALA A 208 0.30 6.87 -10.35
C ALA A 208 0.51 7.42 -11.77
N TYR A 209 0.17 8.69 -12.02
CA TYR A 209 0.16 9.21 -13.39
C TYR A 209 0.57 10.69 -13.55
N TYR A 210 0.65 11.48 -12.46
CA TYR A 210 0.73 12.94 -12.56
C TYR A 210 2.00 13.44 -13.25
N LEU A 211 3.16 12.77 -13.07
CA LEU A 211 4.42 13.21 -13.69
C LEU A 211 4.33 13.20 -15.23
N LYS A 212 3.59 12.25 -15.80
CA LYS A 212 3.45 12.11 -17.25
C LYS A 212 2.18 12.74 -17.80
N TYR A 213 1.05 12.54 -17.15
CA TYR A 213 -0.27 12.92 -17.67
C TYR A 213 -0.85 14.16 -16.99
N GLN A 214 -0.24 14.68 -15.94
CA GLN A 214 -0.74 15.81 -15.17
C GLN A 214 -2.19 15.55 -14.72
N ASN A 215 -3.10 16.50 -14.96
CA ASN A 215 -4.53 16.37 -14.65
C ASN A 215 -5.31 15.48 -15.63
N LEU A 216 -4.67 14.94 -16.67
CA LEU A 216 -5.34 14.20 -17.74
C LEU A 216 -5.52 12.71 -17.36
N ARG A 217 -6.29 12.44 -16.30
CA ARG A 217 -6.58 11.06 -15.84
C ARG A 217 -7.18 10.19 -16.97
N GLY A 218 -7.97 10.78 -17.86
CA GLY A 218 -8.57 10.06 -18.98
C GLY A 218 -7.54 9.50 -19.94
N ASP A 219 -6.48 10.25 -20.24
CA ASP A 219 -5.41 9.83 -21.15
C ASP A 219 -4.58 8.70 -20.49
N TYR A 220 -4.30 8.81 -19.19
CA TYR A 220 -3.67 7.73 -18.44
C TYR A 220 -4.51 6.44 -18.49
N LEU A 221 -5.79 6.50 -18.18
CA LEU A 221 -6.71 5.36 -18.22
C LEU A 221 -6.81 4.75 -19.64
N PHE A 222 -6.81 5.58 -20.67
CA PHE A 222 -6.85 5.14 -22.07
C PHE A 222 -5.56 4.43 -22.47
N ARG A 223 -4.40 5.00 -22.12
CA ARG A 223 -3.09 4.43 -22.48
C ARG A 223 -2.72 3.21 -21.65
N TRP A 224 -3.23 3.09 -20.43
CA TRP A 224 -2.90 2.00 -19.52
C TRP A 224 -3.22 0.61 -20.07
N TRP A 225 -4.19 0.48 -20.96
CA TRP A 225 -4.53 -0.79 -21.60
C TRP A 225 -3.38 -1.43 -22.38
N ASP A 226 -2.42 -0.63 -22.82
CA ASP A 226 -1.25 -1.10 -23.58
C ASP A 226 -0.27 -1.90 -22.70
N VAL A 227 -0.33 -1.78 -21.39
CA VAL A 227 0.53 -2.45 -20.43
C VAL A 227 -0.18 -3.53 -19.59
N VAL A 228 -1.46 -3.76 -19.80
CA VAL A 228 -2.21 -4.79 -19.08
C VAL A 228 -1.70 -6.18 -19.45
N ASP A 229 -1.33 -6.99 -18.44
CA ASP A 229 -1.03 -8.40 -18.63
C ASP A 229 -2.33 -9.23 -18.65
N TRP A 230 -2.90 -9.38 -19.83
CA TRP A 230 -4.12 -10.16 -20.02
C TRP A 230 -3.94 -11.65 -19.69
N SER A 231 -2.71 -12.19 -19.71
CA SER A 231 -2.48 -13.57 -19.29
C SER A 231 -2.73 -13.74 -17.79
N VAL A 232 -2.26 -12.80 -16.97
CA VAL A 232 -2.53 -12.77 -15.52
C VAL A 232 -4.02 -12.55 -15.24
N VAL A 233 -4.68 -11.62 -15.96
CA VAL A 233 -6.13 -11.37 -15.81
C VAL A 233 -6.93 -12.64 -16.14
N SER A 234 -6.56 -13.37 -17.21
CA SER A 234 -7.20 -14.63 -17.59
C SER A 234 -7.00 -15.74 -16.56
N GLN A 235 -5.79 -15.86 -15.98
CA GLN A 235 -5.51 -16.81 -14.90
C GLN A 235 -6.34 -16.52 -13.66
N ARG A 236 -6.44 -15.24 -13.24
CA ARG A 236 -7.28 -14.81 -12.12
C ARG A 236 -8.75 -15.11 -12.37
N TYR A 237 -9.23 -14.93 -13.61
CA TYR A 237 -10.60 -15.27 -13.98
C TYR A 237 -10.86 -16.78 -13.85
N ALA A 238 -9.97 -17.61 -14.39
CA ALA A 238 -10.09 -19.05 -14.28
C ALA A 238 -10.07 -19.53 -12.81
N ALA A 239 -9.19 -18.98 -11.99
CA ALA A 239 -9.11 -19.27 -10.56
C ALA A 239 -10.38 -18.84 -9.81
N ALA A 240 -10.93 -17.66 -10.12
CA ALA A 240 -12.16 -17.17 -9.50
C ALA A 240 -13.38 -18.08 -9.82
N LEU A 241 -13.46 -18.59 -11.06
CA LEU A 241 -14.52 -19.53 -11.45
C LEU A 241 -14.36 -20.89 -10.75
N ALA A 242 -13.13 -21.38 -10.58
CA ALA A 242 -12.86 -22.63 -9.89
C ALA A 242 -13.21 -22.57 -8.38
N ALA A 243 -13.05 -21.39 -7.77
CA ALA A 243 -13.37 -21.15 -6.36
C ALA A 243 -14.86 -20.89 -6.09
N SER A 244 -15.67 -20.66 -7.15
CA SER A 244 -17.10 -20.35 -7.01
C SER A 244 -17.93 -21.61 -6.70
N PRO A 245 -18.77 -21.63 -5.63
CA PRO A 245 -19.54 -22.81 -5.21
C PRO A 245 -20.62 -23.26 -6.20
N THR A 246 -20.97 -22.43 -7.18
CA THR A 246 -22.12 -22.62 -8.10
C THR A 246 -21.89 -23.67 -9.20
N ARG A 247 -20.76 -24.39 -9.22
CA ARG A 247 -20.46 -25.48 -10.18
C ARG A 247 -20.50 -26.89 -9.57
N ARG A 248 -21.15 -27.06 -8.41
CA ARG A 248 -21.41 -28.40 -7.87
C ARG A 248 -22.87 -28.78 -8.05
#